data_ad04050de7da86922d7c1a864514e69d
#
_entry.id   ad04050de7da86922d7c1a864514e69d
#
_cell.length_a   1.000
_cell.length_b   1.000
_cell.length_c   1.000
_cell.angle_alpha   90.00
_cell.angle_beta   90.00
_cell.angle_gamma   90.00
#
_symmetry.space_group_name_H-M   'P 1'
#
loop_
_entity.id
_entity.type
_entity.pdbx_description
1 polymer ?
#
loop_
_entity_poly.entity_id
_entity_poly.type
_entity_poly.pdbx_seq_one_letter_code
_entity_poly.pdbx_strand_id
1 'polypeptide(L)'
;MTISMRRFDARRLGALIALFERAVGLYGELVNINAYHQPGVEAGKKAAAAILDLQGRVEAILADGVARSADEIRLALGDGTDESIFWILRHLTGNQRGFSAQGDWSQPASMRFSKG
;
A
#
# COMPACT_ATOMS: atom_id res chain seq x y z
N MET A 1 8.70 -29.27 -3.96
CA MET A 1 8.91 -29.15 -5.43
C MET A 1 9.84 -27.96 -5.65
N THR A 2 10.90 -28.13 -6.47
CA THR A 2 11.86 -27.05 -6.77
C THR A 2 11.84 -26.78 -8.26
N ILE A 3 11.73 -25.52 -8.65
CA ILE A 3 11.82 -25.09 -10.06
C ILE A 3 13.16 -24.36 -10.21
N SER A 4 14.03 -24.89 -11.09
CA SER A 4 15.34 -24.32 -11.35
C SER A 4 15.41 -23.72 -12.75
N MET A 5 15.97 -22.52 -12.86
CA MET A 5 16.19 -21.85 -14.14
C MET A 5 17.69 -21.63 -14.37
N ARG A 6 18.18 -21.99 -15.55
CA ARG A 6 19.60 -21.78 -15.90
C ARG A 6 20.00 -20.29 -15.98
N ARG A 7 19.05 -19.43 -16.34
CA ARG A 7 19.24 -18.00 -16.51
C ARG A 7 17.94 -17.30 -16.18
N PHE A 8 17.99 -16.18 -15.48
CA PHE A 8 16.86 -15.34 -15.20
C PHE A 8 16.80 -14.20 -16.22
N ASP A 9 15.82 -14.23 -17.11
CA ASP A 9 15.53 -13.20 -18.11
C ASP A 9 14.01 -13.03 -18.27
N ALA A 10 13.59 -11.95 -18.96
CA ALA A 10 12.18 -11.62 -19.13
C ALA A 10 11.35 -12.76 -19.76
N ARG A 11 11.92 -13.48 -20.73
CA ARG A 11 11.23 -14.61 -21.38
C ARG A 11 10.97 -15.76 -20.42
N ARG A 12 11.96 -16.11 -19.59
CA ARG A 12 11.83 -17.22 -18.63
C ARG A 12 10.93 -16.83 -17.46
N LEU A 13 11.00 -15.58 -17.03
CA LEU A 13 10.07 -15.04 -16.03
C LEU A 13 8.64 -15.08 -16.55
N GLY A 14 8.39 -14.62 -17.80
CA GLY A 14 7.08 -14.70 -18.42
C GLY A 14 6.57 -16.15 -18.57
N ALA A 15 7.45 -17.09 -18.92
CA ALA A 15 7.09 -18.52 -18.99
C ALA A 15 6.71 -19.08 -17.61
N LEU A 16 7.41 -18.66 -16.53
CA LEU A 16 7.10 -19.08 -15.16
C LEU A 16 5.74 -18.52 -14.72
N ILE A 17 5.47 -17.24 -14.97
CA ILE A 17 4.17 -16.59 -14.69
C ILE A 17 3.06 -17.38 -15.42
N ALA A 18 3.20 -17.59 -16.73
CA ALA A 18 2.22 -18.31 -17.54
C ALA A 18 1.98 -19.74 -17.05
N LEU A 19 3.02 -20.42 -16.56
CA LEU A 19 2.88 -21.74 -15.95
C LEU A 19 1.95 -21.72 -14.74
N PHE A 20 2.16 -20.77 -13.82
CA PHE A 20 1.33 -20.67 -12.61
C PHE A 20 -0.10 -20.21 -12.93
N GLU A 21 -0.29 -19.27 -13.85
CA GLU A 21 -1.62 -18.87 -14.32
C GLU A 21 -2.42 -20.06 -14.87
N ARG A 22 -1.78 -20.88 -15.72
CA ARG A 22 -2.42 -22.08 -16.27
C ARG A 22 -2.66 -23.15 -15.21
N ALA A 23 -1.75 -23.32 -14.27
CA ALA A 23 -1.92 -24.28 -13.17
C ALA A 23 -3.13 -23.90 -12.29
N VAL A 24 -3.30 -22.62 -11.98
CA VAL A 24 -4.47 -22.12 -11.22
C VAL A 24 -5.76 -22.33 -12.00
N GLY A 25 -5.78 -22.02 -13.30
CA GLY A 25 -6.94 -22.26 -14.16
C GLY A 25 -7.35 -23.74 -14.20
N LEU A 26 -6.37 -24.64 -14.41
CA LEU A 26 -6.62 -26.09 -14.41
C LEU A 26 -7.09 -26.59 -13.03
N TYR A 27 -6.49 -26.10 -11.95
CA TYR A 27 -6.93 -26.47 -10.61
C TYR A 27 -8.37 -26.01 -10.35
N GLY A 28 -8.73 -24.77 -10.75
CA GLY A 28 -10.09 -24.29 -10.65
C GLY A 28 -11.09 -25.19 -11.38
N GLU A 29 -10.77 -25.62 -12.59
CA GLU A 29 -11.58 -26.56 -13.38
C GLU A 29 -11.74 -27.91 -12.66
N LEU A 30 -10.66 -28.48 -12.15
CA LEU A 30 -10.66 -29.77 -11.45
C LEU A 30 -11.51 -29.76 -10.17
N VAL A 31 -11.60 -28.63 -9.47
CA VAL A 31 -12.40 -28.49 -8.24
C VAL A 31 -13.75 -27.81 -8.49
N ASN A 32 -14.13 -27.63 -9.75
CA ASN A 32 -15.38 -27.00 -10.18
C ASN A 32 -15.59 -25.58 -9.60
N ILE A 33 -14.53 -24.78 -9.59
CA ILE A 33 -14.53 -23.38 -9.17
C ILE A 33 -14.14 -22.50 -10.37
N ASN A 34 -14.86 -21.38 -10.54
CA ASN A 34 -14.46 -20.39 -11.53
C ASN A 34 -13.21 -19.63 -11.04
N ALA A 35 -12.02 -19.98 -11.53
CA ALA A 35 -10.75 -19.38 -11.16
C ALA A 35 -10.67 -17.88 -11.49
N TYR A 36 -11.51 -17.36 -12.36
CA TYR A 36 -11.53 -15.95 -12.79
C TYR A 36 -12.49 -15.10 -11.96
N HIS A 37 -13.34 -15.71 -11.14
CA HIS A 37 -14.26 -15.01 -10.25
C HIS A 37 -13.62 -14.86 -8.86
N GLN A 38 -13.06 -13.69 -8.58
CA GLN A 38 -12.33 -13.40 -7.35
C GLN A 38 -13.04 -12.30 -6.53
N PRO A 39 -14.08 -12.62 -5.75
CA PRO A 39 -14.80 -11.60 -4.97
C PRO A 39 -13.93 -10.88 -3.95
N GLY A 40 -12.86 -11.50 -3.45
CA GLY A 40 -11.87 -10.87 -2.57
C GLY A 40 -11.09 -9.71 -3.20
N VAL A 41 -10.95 -9.69 -4.52
CA VAL A 41 -10.27 -8.62 -5.26
C VAL A 41 -11.04 -7.30 -5.15
N GLU A 42 -12.37 -7.34 -5.21
CA GLU A 42 -13.21 -6.14 -5.09
C GLU A 42 -13.14 -5.54 -3.68
N ALA A 43 -13.09 -6.37 -2.63
CA ALA A 43 -12.89 -5.89 -1.26
C ALA A 43 -11.52 -5.20 -1.10
N GLY A 44 -10.45 -5.79 -1.67
CA GLY A 44 -9.11 -5.21 -1.69
C GLY A 44 -9.05 -3.86 -2.44
N LYS A 45 -9.71 -3.75 -3.60
CA LYS A 45 -9.77 -2.48 -4.36
C LYS A 45 -10.49 -1.38 -3.59
N LYS A 46 -11.63 -1.70 -2.93
CA LYS A 46 -12.36 -0.75 -2.10
C LYS A 46 -11.53 -0.26 -0.91
N ALA A 47 -10.84 -1.18 -0.22
CA ALA A 47 -9.95 -0.84 0.89
C ALA A 47 -8.78 0.05 0.42
N ALA A 48 -8.15 -0.29 -0.71
CA ALA A 48 -7.09 0.53 -1.29
C ALA A 48 -7.58 1.92 -1.71
N ALA A 49 -8.77 2.03 -2.31
CA ALA A 49 -9.36 3.31 -2.69
C ALA A 49 -9.60 4.22 -1.47
N ALA A 50 -10.07 3.67 -0.36
CA ALA A 50 -10.28 4.42 0.89
C ALA A 50 -8.95 4.95 1.47
N ILE A 51 -7.88 4.16 1.42
CA ILE A 51 -6.55 4.60 1.87
C ILE A 51 -5.98 5.69 0.95
N LEU A 52 -6.17 5.59 -0.36
CA LEU A 52 -5.72 6.61 -1.32
C LEU A 52 -6.48 7.93 -1.14
N ASP A 53 -7.79 7.87 -0.88
CA ASP A 53 -8.58 9.05 -0.55
C ASP A 53 -8.09 9.72 0.75
N LEU A 54 -7.90 8.93 1.80
CA LEU A 54 -7.36 9.41 3.07
C LEU A 54 -5.95 10.03 2.87
N GLN A 55 -5.09 9.41 2.06
CA GLN A 55 -3.78 9.97 1.73
C GLN A 55 -3.91 11.36 1.07
N GLY A 56 -4.78 11.52 0.08
CA GLY A 56 -4.99 12.82 -0.59
C GLY A 56 -5.43 13.91 0.40
N ARG A 57 -6.27 13.56 1.35
CA ARG A 57 -6.73 14.48 2.41
C ARG A 57 -5.61 14.84 3.40
N VAL A 58 -4.76 13.88 3.78
CA VAL A 58 -3.55 14.11 4.60
C VAL A 58 -2.59 15.05 3.88
N GLU A 59 -2.33 14.81 2.59
CA GLU A 59 -1.47 15.66 1.77
C GLU A 59 -1.99 17.10 1.67
N ALA A 60 -3.32 17.28 1.57
CA ALA A 60 -3.96 18.60 1.54
C ALA A 60 -3.78 19.38 2.85
N ILE A 61 -3.87 18.70 4.01
CA ILE A 61 -3.63 19.32 5.32
C ILE A 61 -2.17 19.79 5.45
N LEU A 62 -1.21 19.02 4.96
CA LEU A 62 0.20 19.36 5.05
C LEU A 62 0.68 20.32 3.95
N ALA A 63 -0.20 20.71 3.03
CA ALA A 63 0.16 21.60 1.91
C ALA A 63 0.59 23.01 2.36
N ASP A 64 0.24 23.42 3.59
CA ASP A 64 0.65 24.69 4.19
C ASP A 64 2.10 24.66 4.76
N GLY A 65 2.77 23.51 4.72
CA GLY A 65 4.14 23.33 5.23
C GLY A 65 4.27 23.27 6.76
N VAL A 66 3.16 23.36 7.50
CA VAL A 66 3.22 23.31 8.98
C VAL A 66 3.43 21.88 9.45
N ALA A 67 4.41 21.71 10.34
CA ALA A 67 4.73 20.39 10.90
C ALA A 67 3.65 19.92 11.91
N ARG A 68 3.04 18.75 11.65
CA ARG A 68 1.96 18.18 12.46
C ARG A 68 2.24 16.74 12.85
N SER A 69 1.71 16.30 13.99
CA SER A 69 1.69 14.89 14.38
C SER A 69 0.54 14.14 13.67
N ALA A 70 0.58 12.80 13.72
CA ALA A 70 -0.50 11.99 13.18
C ALA A 70 -1.85 12.27 13.89
N ASP A 71 -1.83 12.47 15.21
CA ASP A 71 -3.03 12.81 16.00
C ASP A 71 -3.59 14.18 15.62
N GLU A 72 -2.75 15.21 15.48
CA GLU A 72 -3.19 16.54 15.03
C GLU A 72 -3.85 16.50 13.64
N ILE A 73 -3.30 15.69 12.73
CA ILE A 73 -3.88 15.49 11.39
C ILE A 73 -5.22 14.74 11.49
N ARG A 74 -5.30 13.69 12.31
CA ARG A 74 -6.54 12.94 12.55
C ARG A 74 -7.65 13.85 13.08
N LEU A 75 -7.33 14.70 14.07
CA LEU A 75 -8.28 15.65 14.63
C LEU A 75 -8.77 16.65 13.57
N ALA A 76 -7.87 17.12 12.72
CA ALA A 76 -8.23 18.05 11.64
C ALA A 76 -9.08 17.40 10.54
N LEU A 77 -8.86 16.10 10.26
CA LEU A 77 -9.63 15.33 9.29
C LEU A 77 -11.02 14.92 9.81
N GLY A 78 -11.13 14.70 11.13
CA GLY A 78 -12.31 14.10 11.75
C GLY A 78 -12.55 12.64 11.35
N ASP A 79 -11.54 11.97 10.78
CA ASP A 79 -11.65 10.62 10.20
C ASP A 79 -10.30 9.89 10.23
N GLY A 80 -10.33 8.56 10.09
CA GLY A 80 -9.15 7.71 10.15
C GLY A 80 -8.71 7.38 11.58
N THR A 81 -7.66 6.59 11.68
CA THR A 81 -6.99 6.28 12.95
C THR A 81 -5.58 6.86 12.95
N ASP A 82 -5.02 7.13 14.13
CA ASP A 82 -3.63 7.61 14.27
C ASP A 82 -2.66 6.66 13.57
N GLU A 83 -2.92 5.35 13.66
CA GLU A 83 -2.11 4.32 13.02
C GLU A 83 -2.16 4.44 11.48
N SER A 84 -3.35 4.53 10.87
CA SER A 84 -3.47 4.64 9.41
C SER A 84 -2.84 5.92 8.88
N ILE A 85 -3.02 7.04 9.58
CA ILE A 85 -2.40 8.31 9.22
C ILE A 85 -0.89 8.25 9.37
N PHE A 86 -0.38 7.67 10.45
CA PHE A 86 1.05 7.47 10.65
C PHE A 86 1.69 6.64 9.54
N TRP A 87 1.05 5.54 9.12
CA TRP A 87 1.56 4.70 8.03
C TRP A 87 1.55 5.44 6.69
N ILE A 88 0.53 6.26 6.41
CA ILE A 88 0.49 7.14 5.23
C ILE A 88 1.66 8.13 5.27
N LEU A 89 1.86 8.82 6.39
CA LEU A 89 2.94 9.80 6.57
C LEU A 89 4.32 9.17 6.41
N ARG A 90 4.52 7.99 6.98
CA ARG A 90 5.74 7.20 6.82
C ARG A 90 5.99 6.81 5.36
N HIS A 91 4.93 6.42 4.64
CA HIS A 91 5.01 6.12 3.20
C HIS A 91 5.39 7.36 2.38
N LEU A 92 4.77 8.50 2.63
CA LEU A 92 5.04 9.75 1.93
C LEU A 92 6.49 10.22 2.13
N THR A 93 6.98 10.19 3.36
CA THR A 93 8.36 10.59 3.70
C THR A 93 9.39 9.62 3.15
N GLY A 94 9.13 8.31 3.21
CA GLY A 94 10.04 7.27 2.70
C GLY A 94 10.16 7.26 1.17
N ASN A 95 9.17 7.77 0.45
CA ASN A 95 9.17 7.81 -1.02
C ASN A 95 9.62 9.16 -1.61
N GLN A 96 10.22 10.03 -0.81
CA GLN A 96 10.79 11.32 -1.24
C GLN A 96 9.80 12.19 -2.05
N ARG A 97 8.53 12.19 -1.66
CA ARG A 97 7.46 12.97 -2.33
C ARG A 97 7.37 14.43 -1.84
N GLY A 98 8.48 15.02 -1.40
CA GLY A 98 8.49 16.37 -0.84
C GLY A 98 7.91 16.45 0.58
N PHE A 99 7.88 15.32 1.30
CA PHE A 99 7.51 15.29 2.71
C PHE A 99 8.72 14.97 3.58
N SER A 100 8.80 15.59 4.74
CA SER A 100 9.84 15.38 5.74
C SER A 100 9.25 14.90 7.06
N ALA A 101 10.05 14.16 7.83
CA ALA A 101 9.70 13.71 9.17
C ALA A 101 10.78 14.16 10.16
N GLN A 102 10.37 14.59 11.35
CA GLN A 102 11.23 15.00 12.45
C GLN A 102 10.83 14.23 13.71
N GLY A 103 11.80 13.80 14.49
CA GLY A 103 11.61 13.07 15.73
C GLY A 103 12.24 11.67 15.72
N ASP A 104 11.94 10.88 16.73
CA ASP A 104 12.44 9.52 16.91
C ASP A 104 11.38 8.50 16.49
N TRP A 105 11.69 7.64 15.52
CA TRP A 105 10.81 6.59 15.03
C TRP A 105 10.44 5.53 16.10
N SER A 106 11.18 5.46 17.19
CA SER A 106 10.81 4.63 18.35
C SER A 106 9.65 5.23 19.17
N GLN A 107 9.32 6.51 18.92
CA GLN A 107 8.25 7.25 19.60
C GLN A 107 7.28 7.87 18.57
N PRO A 108 6.45 7.06 17.90
CA PRO A 108 5.60 7.51 16.79
C PRO A 108 4.69 8.71 17.14
N ALA A 109 4.20 8.77 18.38
CA ALA A 109 3.31 9.84 18.82
C ALA A 109 3.99 11.22 18.87
N SER A 110 5.33 11.28 19.01
CA SER A 110 6.10 12.52 19.05
C SER A 110 6.60 12.98 17.67
N MET A 111 6.44 12.15 16.65
CA MET A 111 6.87 12.46 15.29
C MET A 111 6.09 13.65 14.72
N ARG A 112 6.80 14.51 14.00
CA ARG A 112 6.23 15.63 13.25
C ARG A 112 6.50 15.46 11.77
N PHE A 113 5.50 15.77 10.95
CA PHE A 113 5.54 15.62 9.50
C PHE A 113 5.16 16.94 8.84
N SER A 114 5.88 17.31 7.80
CA SER A 114 5.60 18.52 7.01
C SER A 114 5.84 18.27 5.53
N LYS A 115 5.20 19.06 4.69
CA LYS A 115 5.54 19.15 3.27
C LYS A 115 6.60 20.25 3.09
N GLY A 116 7.70 19.90 2.41
CA GLY A 116 8.80 20.84 2.09
C GLY A 116 8.57 21.54 0.77
#